data_f8b53712684dc3042c4a68b03afd8bc2
#
_entry.id   f8b53712684dc3042c4a68b03afd8bc2
#
_cell.length_a   1.000
_cell.length_b   1.000
_cell.length_c   1.000
_cell.angle_alpha   90.00
_cell.angle_beta   90.00
_cell.angle_gamma   90.00
#
_symmetry.space_group_name_H-M   'P 1'
#
loop_
_entity.id
_entity.type
_entity.pdbx_description
1 polymer ?
#
loop_
_entity_poly.entity_id
_entity_poly.type
_entity_poly.pdbx_seq_one_letter_code
_entity_poly.pdbx_strand_id
1 'polypeptide(L)'
;SLRWPSRPELPAGTPAWSTMIRYPHGDFALFVGELPAEGPDAGLFGRTLPFEVWVNGAEQPRGLSALAKTLSLDMRSNDAAWLKLKLDALATVAEERSFEMPMPPNGEPRLFPGVVAATAAAIRWRCEQLGALQEGGATPVLDAVFALEEPRTGTQGTLAWAVDVDNPASGEQFTLTLKEVSLPMPGGEGRVTRPCAMGFSGNYPKALDGLARLLSLDMRVLDPGWIGMKLRKLLNVGEPLGHFMAPVPSLTGERRQQIWPSTVAYVARLIIHRYAMLGVLDEQGYPLVDMGLLQSPTQGRDAGAARVNQLQPQGGKPCPECGNATLIHKDGCEFCTSCGFVGQCG
;
A
#
# COMPACT_ATOMS: atom_id res chain seq x y z
N SER A 1 8.57 -5.64 12.15
CA SER A 1 7.60 -6.65 12.63
C SER A 1 6.26 -6.02 12.94
N LEU A 2 5.23 -6.82 12.86
CA LEU A 2 3.88 -6.41 13.26
C LEU A 2 3.62 -6.85 14.69
N ARG A 3 3.06 -5.96 15.52
CA ARG A 3 2.62 -6.27 16.88
C ARG A 3 1.53 -7.35 16.84
N TRP A 4 0.61 -7.25 15.90
CA TRP A 4 -0.40 -8.26 15.59
C TRP A 4 -0.25 -8.68 14.13
N PRO A 5 0.45 -9.81 13.85
CA PRO A 5 0.69 -10.28 12.48
C PRO A 5 -0.58 -10.64 11.72
N SER A 6 -1.60 -11.10 12.44
CA SER A 6 -2.94 -11.31 11.92
C SER A 6 -3.95 -10.53 12.74
N ARG A 7 -5.15 -10.33 12.18
CA ARG A 7 -6.26 -9.75 12.94
C ARG A 7 -6.63 -10.71 14.07
N PRO A 8 -6.61 -10.29 15.34
CA PRO A 8 -7.02 -11.14 16.45
C PRO A 8 -8.48 -11.61 16.30
N GLU A 9 -8.77 -12.83 16.70
CA GLU A 9 -10.14 -13.32 16.82
C GLU A 9 -10.78 -12.72 18.07
N LEU A 10 -11.93 -12.08 17.89
CA LEU A 10 -12.63 -11.36 18.95
C LEU A 10 -14.09 -11.82 19.00
N PRO A 11 -14.36 -13.03 19.53
CA PRO A 11 -15.70 -13.62 19.51
C PRO A 11 -16.72 -12.82 20.32
N ALA A 12 -16.28 -12.04 21.30
CA ALA A 12 -17.14 -11.15 22.09
C ALA A 12 -17.36 -9.76 21.46
N GLY A 13 -16.84 -9.54 20.24
CA GLY A 13 -16.89 -8.27 19.54
C GLY A 13 -15.58 -7.50 19.62
N THR A 14 -15.46 -6.46 18.80
CA THR A 14 -14.28 -5.59 18.72
C THR A 14 -14.51 -4.34 19.55
N PRO A 15 -13.71 -4.08 20.61
CA PRO A 15 -13.73 -2.79 21.26
C PRO A 15 -13.30 -1.70 20.29
N ALA A 16 -14.11 -0.65 20.14
CA ALA A 16 -13.81 0.40 19.18
C ALA A 16 -14.31 1.76 19.68
N TRP A 17 -13.54 2.79 19.38
CA TRP A 17 -14.00 4.16 19.41
C TRP A 17 -14.64 4.49 18.06
N SER A 18 -15.77 5.22 18.07
CA SER A 18 -16.47 5.59 16.86
C SER A 18 -16.81 7.08 16.81
N THR A 19 -16.83 7.63 15.61
CA THR A 19 -17.29 8.98 15.34
C THR A 19 -17.93 9.07 13.96
N MET A 20 -18.73 10.13 13.72
CA MET A 20 -19.31 10.41 12.42
C MET A 20 -18.42 11.34 11.61
N ILE A 21 -18.20 10.99 10.36
CA ILE A 21 -17.62 11.89 9.36
C ILE A 21 -18.76 12.47 8.54
N ARG A 22 -18.86 13.79 8.52
CA ARG A 22 -19.92 14.55 7.83
C ARG A 22 -19.29 15.41 6.75
N TYR A 23 -19.40 14.96 5.52
CA TYR A 23 -18.81 15.64 4.36
C TYR A 23 -19.91 16.02 3.35
N PRO A 24 -19.62 16.83 2.31
CA PRO A 24 -20.69 17.39 1.44
C PRO A 24 -21.56 16.35 0.72
N HIS A 25 -21.09 15.13 0.54
CA HIS A 25 -21.85 14.07 -0.14
C HIS A 25 -22.55 13.08 0.81
N GLY A 26 -22.49 13.29 2.11
CA GLY A 26 -23.20 12.49 3.08
C GLY A 26 -22.44 12.26 4.38
N ASP A 27 -22.93 11.31 5.16
CA ASP A 27 -22.39 10.95 6.45
C ASP A 27 -22.04 9.47 6.49
N PHE A 28 -20.95 9.13 7.16
CA PHE A 28 -20.58 7.74 7.43
C PHE A 28 -19.88 7.61 8.77
N ALA A 29 -19.89 6.41 9.35
CA ALA A 29 -19.25 6.13 10.60
C ALA A 29 -17.79 5.74 10.39
N LEU A 30 -16.91 6.26 11.25
CA LEU A 30 -15.52 5.88 11.37
C LEU A 30 -15.33 5.12 12.69
N PHE A 31 -14.63 4.00 12.63
CA PHE A 31 -14.31 3.17 13.78
C PHE A 31 -12.81 2.97 13.89
N VAL A 32 -12.28 3.13 15.11
CA VAL A 32 -10.91 2.75 15.46
C VAL A 32 -10.98 1.62 16.46
N GLY A 33 -10.61 0.42 16.03
CA GLY A 33 -10.55 -0.76 16.90
C GLY A 33 -9.33 -0.70 17.81
N GLU A 34 -9.52 -1.06 19.07
CA GLU A 34 -8.54 -0.88 20.13
C GLU A 34 -8.36 -2.16 20.92
N LEU A 35 -7.11 -2.52 21.21
CA LEU A 35 -6.77 -3.70 21.99
C LEU A 35 -5.76 -3.35 23.09
N PRO A 36 -5.83 -4.02 24.25
CA PRO A 36 -4.77 -3.93 25.24
C PRO A 36 -3.43 -4.36 24.64
N ALA A 37 -2.39 -3.55 24.85
CA ALA A 37 -1.04 -3.94 24.51
C ALA A 37 -0.53 -5.00 25.47
N GLU A 38 0.29 -5.92 24.96
CA GLU A 38 0.90 -7.00 25.72
C GLU A 38 2.42 -6.82 25.81
N GLY A 39 3.03 -7.48 26.78
CA GLY A 39 4.46 -7.47 26.97
C GLY A 39 5.03 -6.07 27.31
N PRO A 40 6.21 -5.71 26.77
CA PRO A 40 6.85 -4.43 27.05
C PRO A 40 6.02 -3.20 26.65
N ASP A 41 5.15 -3.35 25.67
CA ASP A 41 4.30 -2.27 25.17
C ASP A 41 3.15 -1.91 26.12
N ALA A 42 2.80 -2.81 27.03
CA ALA A 42 1.72 -2.61 27.99
C ALA A 42 2.01 -1.49 29.00
N GLY A 43 3.29 -1.20 29.25
CA GLY A 43 3.68 -0.22 30.27
C GLY A 43 3.32 -0.67 31.69
N LEU A 44 3.52 0.23 32.64
CA LEU A 44 3.33 -0.07 34.06
C LEU A 44 1.85 -0.21 34.48
N PHE A 45 0.96 0.48 33.78
CA PHE A 45 -0.47 0.59 34.12
C PHE A 45 -1.42 -0.04 33.11
N GLY A 46 -0.87 -0.80 32.15
CA GLY A 46 -1.62 -1.24 31.00
C GLY A 46 -1.80 -0.11 29.96
N ARG A 47 -1.90 -0.47 28.70
CA ARG A 47 -2.03 0.47 27.59
C ARG A 47 -2.94 -0.15 26.52
N THR A 48 -3.86 0.66 25.99
CA THR A 48 -4.67 0.27 24.84
C THR A 48 -4.12 0.96 23.60
N LEU A 49 -4.01 0.21 22.51
CA LEU A 49 -3.46 0.69 21.25
C LEU A 49 -4.44 0.44 20.10
N PRO A 50 -4.46 1.31 19.09
CA PRO A 50 -5.24 1.08 17.88
C PRO A 50 -4.62 -0.08 17.09
N PHE A 51 -5.47 -0.94 16.53
CA PHE A 51 -5.02 -2.04 15.67
C PHE A 51 -5.73 -2.10 14.34
N GLU A 52 -6.85 -1.42 14.20
CA GLU A 52 -7.70 -1.47 13.02
C GLU A 52 -8.49 -0.17 12.88
N VAL A 53 -8.72 0.24 11.66
CA VAL A 53 -9.65 1.31 11.32
C VAL A 53 -10.55 0.83 10.19
N TRP A 54 -11.84 1.16 10.27
CA TRP A 54 -12.79 0.90 9.20
C TRP A 54 -13.86 1.99 9.14
N VAL A 55 -14.52 2.06 8.01
CA VAL A 55 -15.62 2.97 7.75
C VAL A 55 -16.87 2.20 7.38
N ASN A 56 -18.03 2.71 7.73
CA ASN A 56 -19.31 2.09 7.44
C ASN A 56 -20.38 3.14 7.16
N GLY A 57 -21.16 2.90 6.11
CA GLY A 57 -22.24 3.76 5.67
C GLY A 57 -22.38 3.76 4.16
N ALA A 58 -23.61 3.91 3.67
CA ALA A 58 -23.91 3.90 2.24
C ALA A 58 -23.28 5.10 1.50
N GLU A 59 -23.02 6.18 2.22
CA GLU A 59 -22.51 7.45 1.69
C GLU A 59 -20.99 7.59 1.83
N GLN A 60 -20.30 6.53 2.26
CA GLN A 60 -18.83 6.56 2.31
C GLN A 60 -18.22 6.74 0.92
N PRO A 61 -17.14 7.53 0.80
CA PRO A 61 -16.46 7.68 -0.48
C PRO A 61 -15.89 6.35 -0.98
N ARG A 62 -16.05 6.10 -2.28
CA ARG A 62 -15.42 4.93 -2.91
C ARG A 62 -13.91 5.01 -2.78
N GLY A 63 -13.29 3.88 -2.42
CA GLY A 63 -11.86 3.78 -2.19
C GLY A 63 -11.41 4.08 -0.76
N LEU A 64 -12.23 4.70 0.08
CA LEU A 64 -11.86 5.01 1.47
C LEU A 64 -11.69 3.75 2.31
N SER A 65 -12.49 2.72 2.09
CA SER A 65 -12.35 1.42 2.77
C SER A 65 -11.01 0.74 2.47
N ALA A 66 -10.49 0.91 1.27
CA ALA A 66 -9.17 0.39 0.88
C ALA A 66 -8.04 1.13 1.63
N LEU A 67 -8.13 2.45 1.72
CA LEU A 67 -7.23 3.26 2.52
C LEU A 67 -7.25 2.81 3.99
N ALA A 68 -8.43 2.62 4.55
CA ALA A 68 -8.60 2.15 5.93
C ALA A 68 -7.95 0.77 6.16
N LYS A 69 -8.09 -0.16 5.23
CA LYS A 69 -7.45 -1.48 5.31
C LYS A 69 -5.93 -1.39 5.33
N THR A 70 -5.32 -0.59 4.48
CA THR A 70 -3.87 -0.43 4.46
C THR A 70 -3.36 0.28 5.70
N LEU A 71 -4.05 1.31 6.16
CA LEU A 71 -3.70 2.03 7.39
C LEU A 71 -3.81 1.14 8.64
N SER A 72 -4.76 0.20 8.65
CA SER A 72 -4.87 -0.79 9.73
C SER A 72 -3.59 -1.63 9.89
N LEU A 73 -2.92 -1.96 8.79
CA LEU A 73 -1.63 -2.64 8.85
C LEU A 73 -0.53 -1.76 9.44
N ASP A 74 -0.55 -0.46 9.16
CA ASP A 74 0.39 0.50 9.76
C ASP A 74 0.15 0.64 11.27
N MET A 75 -1.11 0.59 11.72
CA MET A 75 -1.45 0.58 13.14
C MET A 75 -0.91 -0.65 13.88
N ARG A 76 -0.84 -1.79 13.19
CA ARG A 76 -0.28 -3.03 13.74
C ARG A 76 1.24 -3.06 13.72
N SER A 77 1.89 -2.18 12.99
CA SER A 77 3.33 -2.04 13.04
C SER A 77 3.76 -1.53 14.43
N ASN A 78 4.90 -1.97 14.89
CA ASN A 78 5.48 -1.47 16.14
C ASN A 78 6.32 -0.22 15.87
N ASP A 79 5.70 0.80 15.25
CA ASP A 79 6.39 1.99 14.77
C ASP A 79 5.45 3.21 14.79
N ALA A 80 5.49 3.93 15.89
CA ALA A 80 4.65 5.12 16.06
C ALA A 80 5.01 6.25 15.08
N ALA A 81 6.28 6.42 14.78
CA ALA A 81 6.75 7.44 13.84
C ALA A 81 6.28 7.14 12.41
N TRP A 82 6.26 5.87 12.02
CA TRP A 82 5.71 5.45 10.74
C TRP A 82 4.22 5.74 10.62
N LEU A 83 3.43 5.40 11.65
CA LEU A 83 2.00 5.71 11.67
C LEU A 83 1.75 7.21 11.60
N LYS A 84 2.50 8.02 12.34
CA LYS A 84 2.43 9.48 12.28
C LYS A 84 2.74 10.01 10.88
N LEU A 85 3.77 9.49 10.22
CA LEU A 85 4.14 9.86 8.84
C LEU A 85 2.99 9.58 7.87
N LYS A 86 2.32 8.43 8.00
CA LYS A 86 1.15 8.08 7.18
C LYS A 86 -0.01 9.05 7.39
N LEU A 87 -0.33 9.38 8.63
CA LEU A 87 -1.39 10.33 8.95
C LEU A 87 -1.05 11.75 8.46
N ASP A 88 0.21 12.17 8.58
CA ASP A 88 0.69 13.45 8.02
C ASP A 88 0.52 13.51 6.50
N ALA A 89 0.83 12.42 5.80
CA ALA A 89 0.66 12.33 4.36
C ALA A 89 -0.79 12.49 3.91
N LEU A 90 -1.75 12.02 4.71
CA LEU A 90 -3.18 12.15 4.41
C LEU A 90 -3.74 13.54 4.72
N ALA A 91 -3.13 14.29 5.62
CA ALA A 91 -3.64 15.58 6.10
C ALA A 91 -3.73 16.64 4.99
N THR A 92 -2.97 16.50 3.93
CA THR A 92 -2.90 17.46 2.81
C THR A 92 -3.57 16.96 1.53
N VAL A 93 -4.24 15.81 1.56
CA VAL A 93 -4.99 15.32 0.40
C VAL A 93 -6.18 16.22 0.16
N ALA A 94 -6.13 16.96 -0.95
CA ALA A 94 -7.17 17.89 -1.35
C ALA A 94 -8.13 17.26 -2.36
N GLU A 95 -9.38 17.62 -2.26
CA GLU A 95 -10.45 17.28 -3.19
C GLU A 95 -11.04 18.55 -3.80
N GLU A 96 -12.08 18.43 -4.62
CA GLU A 96 -12.66 19.58 -5.34
C GLU A 96 -13.20 20.67 -4.42
N ARG A 97 -13.67 20.30 -3.23
CA ARG A 97 -14.24 21.23 -2.25
C ARG A 97 -13.69 21.01 -0.86
N SER A 98 -13.22 22.09 -0.25
CA SER A 98 -13.01 22.16 1.17
C SER A 98 -14.36 22.22 1.90
N PHE A 99 -14.42 21.70 3.10
CA PHE A 99 -15.63 21.73 3.93
C PHE A 99 -15.27 21.79 5.42
N GLU A 100 -16.22 22.25 6.20
CA GLU A 100 -16.11 22.22 7.67
C GLU A 100 -16.92 21.07 8.23
N MET A 101 -16.39 20.43 9.27
CA MET A 101 -17.12 19.45 10.06
C MET A 101 -16.75 19.55 11.52
N PRO A 102 -17.67 19.16 12.43
CA PRO A 102 -17.36 19.12 13.86
C PRO A 102 -16.31 18.05 14.15
N MET A 103 -15.33 18.39 14.98
CA MET A 103 -14.24 17.50 15.36
C MET A 103 -14.32 17.09 16.84
N PRO A 104 -13.88 15.87 17.19
CA PRO A 104 -13.75 15.51 18.59
C PRO A 104 -12.69 16.40 19.29
N PRO A 105 -12.78 16.61 20.65
CA PRO A 105 -13.80 16.04 21.53
C PRO A 105 -15.09 16.87 21.61
N ASN A 106 -15.04 18.16 21.32
CA ASN A 106 -16.10 19.12 21.69
C ASN A 106 -17.02 19.48 20.51
N GLY A 107 -16.77 18.92 19.31
CA GLY A 107 -17.55 19.25 18.14
C GLY A 107 -17.23 20.61 17.52
N GLU A 108 -16.06 21.18 17.79
CA GLU A 108 -15.63 22.43 17.19
C GLU A 108 -15.47 22.27 15.68
N PRO A 109 -16.05 23.17 14.86
CA PRO A 109 -15.89 23.12 13.42
C PRO A 109 -14.44 23.33 13.01
N ARG A 110 -13.97 22.50 12.07
CA ARG A 110 -12.66 22.62 11.47
C ARG A 110 -12.74 22.46 9.96
N LEU A 111 -11.98 23.28 9.24
CA LEU A 111 -11.88 23.25 7.78
C LEU A 111 -10.92 22.17 7.31
N PHE A 112 -11.35 21.36 6.33
CA PHE A 112 -10.55 20.32 5.70
C PHE A 112 -10.52 20.49 4.19
N PRO A 113 -9.39 20.14 3.54
CA PRO A 113 -9.28 20.20 2.09
C PRO A 113 -10.04 19.06 1.39
N GLY A 114 -10.49 18.04 2.11
CA GLY A 114 -11.22 16.91 1.57
C GLY A 114 -11.58 15.89 2.65
N VAL A 115 -12.36 14.88 2.27
CA VAL A 115 -12.87 13.85 3.21
C VAL A 115 -11.74 12.94 3.72
N VAL A 116 -10.73 12.67 2.92
CA VAL A 116 -9.56 11.88 3.34
C VAL A 116 -8.82 12.59 4.47
N ALA A 117 -8.54 13.88 4.31
CA ALA A 117 -7.87 14.68 5.35
C ALA A 117 -8.72 14.77 6.64
N ALA A 118 -10.02 14.93 6.51
CA ALA A 118 -10.93 14.96 7.66
C ALA A 118 -10.96 13.62 8.41
N THR A 119 -11.03 12.52 7.68
CA THR A 119 -11.00 11.17 8.25
C THR A 119 -9.66 10.91 8.95
N ALA A 120 -8.55 11.27 8.31
CA ALA A 120 -7.22 11.14 8.90
C ALA A 120 -7.06 11.97 10.18
N ALA A 121 -7.63 13.18 10.22
CA ALA A 121 -7.59 14.02 11.41
C ALA A 121 -8.34 13.41 12.60
N ALA A 122 -9.49 12.79 12.36
CA ALA A 122 -10.24 12.08 13.39
C ALA A 122 -9.47 10.85 13.91
N ILE A 123 -8.87 10.08 13.02
CA ILE A 123 -8.02 8.94 13.38
C ILE A 123 -6.80 9.42 14.19
N ARG A 124 -6.14 10.48 13.75
CA ARG A 124 -5.00 11.07 14.46
C ARG A 124 -5.38 11.47 15.87
N TRP A 125 -6.49 12.19 16.04
CA TRP A 125 -6.96 12.60 17.35
C TRP A 125 -7.07 11.40 18.29
N ARG A 126 -7.72 10.32 17.84
CA ARG A 126 -7.87 9.13 18.68
C ARG A 126 -6.53 8.43 18.96
N CYS A 127 -5.67 8.32 17.98
CA CYS A 127 -4.33 7.76 18.19
C CYS A 127 -3.49 8.57 19.19
N GLU A 128 -3.61 9.89 19.17
CA GLU A 128 -2.98 10.78 20.15
C GLU A 128 -3.52 10.54 21.56
N GLN A 129 -4.84 10.39 21.71
CA GLN A 129 -5.46 10.07 23.01
C GLN A 129 -4.95 8.72 23.58
N LEU A 130 -4.67 7.76 22.72
CA LEU A 130 -4.13 6.46 23.10
C LEU A 130 -2.61 6.47 23.29
N GLY A 131 -1.95 7.58 23.00
CA GLY A 131 -0.50 7.67 23.03
C GLY A 131 0.21 6.84 21.95
N ALA A 132 -0.49 6.51 20.86
CA ALA A 132 0.04 5.67 19.79
C ALA A 132 1.00 6.39 18.84
N LEU A 133 1.11 7.72 18.94
CA LEU A 133 1.99 8.56 18.11
C LEU A 133 3.16 9.13 18.90
N GLN A 134 3.43 8.63 20.10
CA GLN A 134 4.53 9.10 20.95
C GLN A 134 5.89 8.79 20.33
N GLU A 135 6.77 9.78 20.36
CA GLU A 135 8.15 9.65 19.91
C GLU A 135 9.01 8.88 20.93
N GLY A 136 10.17 8.38 20.49
CA GLY A 136 11.18 7.75 21.32
C GLY A 136 11.11 6.22 21.39
N GLY A 137 10.15 5.58 20.69
CA GLY A 137 10.09 4.14 20.52
C GLY A 137 10.93 3.63 19.33
N ALA A 138 10.93 2.31 19.13
CA ALA A 138 11.56 1.69 17.99
C ALA A 138 10.86 2.11 16.67
N THR A 139 11.63 2.24 15.60
CA THR A 139 11.17 2.67 14.27
C THR A 139 11.57 1.68 13.17
N PRO A 140 11.22 0.38 13.29
CA PRO A 140 11.73 -0.63 12.39
C PRO A 140 11.29 -0.46 10.93
N VAL A 141 10.09 0.06 10.70
CA VAL A 141 9.60 0.33 9.35
C VAL A 141 10.20 1.61 8.80
N LEU A 142 10.19 2.69 9.59
CA LEU A 142 10.75 3.98 9.19
C LEU A 142 12.24 3.86 8.86
N ASP A 143 12.99 3.10 9.66
CA ASP A 143 14.43 2.87 9.44
C ASP A 143 14.72 2.06 8.16
N ALA A 144 13.74 1.32 7.67
CA ALA A 144 13.83 0.53 6.44
C ALA A 144 13.44 1.30 5.16
N VAL A 145 13.10 2.59 5.28
CA VAL A 145 12.72 3.43 4.13
C VAL A 145 13.96 3.96 3.44
N PHE A 146 14.09 3.74 2.13
CA PHE A 146 15.22 4.26 1.37
C PHE A 146 15.10 5.75 1.00
N ALA A 147 13.90 6.32 1.04
CA ALA A 147 13.65 7.74 0.84
C ALA A 147 12.37 8.17 1.55
N LEU A 148 12.44 9.14 2.46
CA LEU A 148 11.25 9.67 3.14
C LEU A 148 10.39 10.50 2.19
N GLU A 149 11.02 11.27 1.34
CA GLU A 149 10.37 12.04 0.29
C GLU A 149 10.43 11.28 -1.04
N GLU A 150 9.48 11.57 -1.92
CA GLU A 150 9.52 11.05 -3.27
C GLU A 150 10.80 11.53 -3.97
N PRO A 151 11.58 10.62 -4.58
CA PRO A 151 12.78 11.01 -5.33
C PRO A 151 12.45 12.05 -6.41
N ARG A 152 13.20 13.13 -6.46
CA ARG A 152 12.97 14.22 -7.40
C ARG A 152 13.18 13.77 -8.84
N THR A 153 12.29 14.23 -9.72
CA THR A 153 12.47 14.13 -11.17
C THR A 153 13.12 15.41 -11.68
N GLY A 154 14.34 15.29 -12.18
CA GLY A 154 15.02 16.43 -12.81
C GLY A 154 14.53 16.70 -14.23
N THR A 155 15.16 17.68 -14.90
CA THR A 155 14.79 18.07 -16.27
C THR A 155 15.04 16.98 -17.31
N GLN A 156 15.83 15.95 -16.97
CA GLN A 156 16.03 14.76 -17.80
C GLN A 156 14.82 13.80 -17.75
N GLY A 157 13.88 14.03 -16.84
CA GLY A 157 12.77 13.14 -16.62
C GLY A 157 13.15 11.90 -15.79
N THR A 158 12.20 11.03 -15.61
CA THR A 158 12.39 9.71 -15.00
C THR A 158 11.53 8.68 -15.70
N LEU A 159 11.91 7.41 -15.60
CA LEU A 159 11.10 6.32 -16.13
C LEU A 159 9.85 6.13 -15.26
N ALA A 160 8.74 5.88 -15.92
CA ALA A 160 7.48 5.53 -15.28
C ALA A 160 6.79 4.45 -16.10
N TRP A 161 6.12 3.54 -15.40
CA TRP A 161 5.24 2.56 -16.02
C TRP A 161 3.81 3.06 -15.88
N ALA A 162 3.08 3.07 -16.98
CA ALA A 162 1.69 3.55 -17.00
C ALA A 162 0.79 2.47 -17.60
N VAL A 163 -0.41 2.34 -17.05
CA VAL A 163 -1.44 1.41 -17.54
C VAL A 163 -2.81 2.04 -17.40
N ASP A 164 -3.66 1.85 -18.40
CA ASP A 164 -5.04 2.32 -18.38
C ASP A 164 -5.94 1.33 -17.64
N VAL A 165 -6.84 1.87 -16.85
CA VAL A 165 -7.86 1.13 -16.11
C VAL A 165 -9.24 1.60 -16.59
N ASP A 166 -10.06 0.66 -17.02
CA ASP A 166 -11.43 0.89 -17.45
C ASP A 166 -12.36 -0.02 -16.65
N ASN A 167 -13.26 0.61 -15.88
CA ASN A 167 -14.31 -0.09 -15.17
C ASN A 167 -15.68 0.36 -15.73
N PRO A 168 -16.26 -0.39 -16.66
CA PRO A 168 -17.55 -0.03 -17.27
C PRO A 168 -18.71 -0.07 -16.29
N ALA A 169 -18.61 -0.83 -15.19
CA ALA A 169 -19.67 -0.90 -14.17
C ALA A 169 -19.82 0.41 -13.40
N SER A 170 -18.72 1.15 -13.21
CA SER A 170 -18.69 2.44 -12.50
C SER A 170 -18.50 3.64 -13.44
N GLY A 171 -18.19 3.41 -14.71
CA GLY A 171 -17.86 4.47 -15.67
C GLY A 171 -16.50 5.10 -15.46
N GLU A 172 -15.64 4.49 -14.67
CA GLU A 172 -14.29 5.00 -14.40
C GLU A 172 -13.33 4.63 -15.50
N GLN A 173 -12.59 5.64 -15.97
CA GLN A 173 -11.51 5.50 -16.95
C GLN A 173 -10.35 6.38 -16.51
N PHE A 174 -9.22 5.78 -16.19
CA PHE A 174 -8.07 6.51 -15.71
C PHE A 174 -6.77 5.77 -16.01
N THR A 175 -5.67 6.46 -15.83
CA THR A 175 -4.33 5.90 -15.95
C THR A 175 -3.70 5.77 -14.56
N LEU A 176 -3.21 4.58 -14.26
CA LEU A 176 -2.32 4.30 -13.13
C LEU A 176 -0.88 4.52 -13.60
N THR A 177 -0.11 5.32 -12.87
CA THR A 177 1.30 5.55 -13.15
C THR A 177 2.15 5.17 -11.93
N LEU A 178 3.19 4.38 -12.17
CA LEU A 178 4.22 4.04 -11.19
C LEU A 178 5.53 4.69 -11.60
N LYS A 179 6.02 5.60 -10.77
CA LYS A 179 7.36 6.16 -10.90
C LYS A 179 8.37 5.15 -10.37
N GLU A 180 9.45 4.95 -11.10
CA GLU A 180 10.43 3.90 -10.79
C GLU A 180 11.80 4.48 -10.48
N VAL A 181 12.55 3.76 -9.65
CA VAL A 181 13.89 4.10 -9.22
C VAL A 181 14.78 2.88 -9.30
N SER A 182 16.05 3.09 -9.64
CA SER A 182 17.08 2.05 -9.63
C SER A 182 17.84 2.10 -8.32
N LEU A 183 17.89 0.98 -7.61
CA LEU A 183 18.55 0.84 -6.31
C LEU A 183 19.67 -0.20 -6.41
N PRO A 184 20.75 -0.06 -5.61
CA PRO A 184 21.76 -1.13 -5.50
C PRO A 184 21.11 -2.39 -4.91
N MET A 185 21.51 -3.55 -5.41
CA MET A 185 21.11 -4.84 -4.85
C MET A 185 21.73 -5.06 -3.47
N PRO A 186 21.04 -5.77 -2.56
CA PRO A 186 21.64 -6.26 -1.33
C PRO A 186 22.87 -7.12 -1.67
N GLY A 187 24.03 -6.85 -1.02
CA GLY A 187 25.29 -7.52 -1.31
C GLY A 187 26.23 -6.79 -2.27
N GLY A 188 25.83 -5.63 -2.81
CA GLY A 188 26.68 -4.69 -3.55
C GLY A 188 26.92 -5.01 -5.02
N GLU A 189 26.36 -6.09 -5.56
CA GLU A 189 26.48 -6.45 -6.98
C GLU A 189 25.15 -6.25 -7.71
N GLY A 190 25.15 -5.39 -8.75
CA GLY A 190 23.99 -5.14 -9.58
C GLY A 190 23.00 -4.11 -8.99
N ARG A 191 21.93 -3.88 -9.75
CA ARG A 191 20.87 -2.93 -9.41
C ARG A 191 19.51 -3.56 -9.64
N VAL A 192 18.51 -3.09 -8.91
CA VAL A 192 17.10 -3.46 -9.07
C VAL A 192 16.27 -2.22 -9.34
N THR A 193 15.36 -2.31 -10.29
CA THR A 193 14.36 -1.27 -10.54
C THR A 193 13.12 -1.56 -9.71
N ARG A 194 12.65 -0.55 -9.00
CA ARG A 194 11.46 -0.65 -8.15
C ARG A 194 10.58 0.58 -8.29
N PRO A 195 9.25 0.43 -8.21
CA PRO A 195 8.37 1.58 -7.97
C PRO A 195 8.74 2.31 -6.69
N CYS A 196 8.68 3.65 -6.71
CA CYS A 196 8.90 4.50 -5.55
C CYS A 196 7.76 5.47 -5.25
N ALA A 197 6.83 5.61 -6.19
CA ALA A 197 5.63 6.42 -6.03
C ALA A 197 4.58 6.01 -7.06
N MET A 198 3.32 6.31 -6.78
CA MET A 198 2.22 6.08 -7.70
C MET A 198 1.26 7.26 -7.74
N GLY A 199 0.48 7.34 -8.80
CA GLY A 199 -0.55 8.34 -8.97
C GLY A 199 -1.60 7.89 -9.97
N PHE A 200 -2.70 8.62 -10.01
CA PHE A 200 -3.82 8.41 -10.92
C PHE A 200 -4.09 9.67 -11.72
N SER A 201 -4.54 9.51 -12.95
CA SER A 201 -5.04 10.61 -13.78
C SER A 201 -6.23 10.17 -14.62
N GLY A 202 -7.26 10.99 -14.65
CA GLY A 202 -8.52 10.70 -15.34
C GLY A 202 -9.71 10.67 -14.39
N ASN A 203 -10.69 9.83 -14.72
CA ASN A 203 -11.90 9.67 -13.91
C ASN A 203 -11.79 8.47 -12.98
N TYR A 204 -11.44 8.74 -11.73
CA TYR A 204 -11.27 7.74 -10.67
C TYR A 204 -11.88 8.24 -9.36
N PRO A 205 -12.19 7.35 -8.40
CA PRO A 205 -12.62 7.76 -7.06
C PRO A 205 -11.54 8.59 -6.36
N LYS A 206 -11.84 9.83 -5.99
CA LYS A 206 -10.83 10.78 -5.49
C LYS A 206 -10.20 10.37 -4.15
N ALA A 207 -10.88 9.56 -3.34
CA ALA A 207 -10.27 8.99 -2.14
C ALA A 207 -9.05 8.10 -2.43
N LEU A 208 -8.89 7.60 -3.67
CA LEU A 208 -7.71 6.87 -4.11
C LEU A 208 -6.44 7.71 -4.11
N ASP A 209 -6.52 9.05 -4.14
CA ASP A 209 -5.35 9.91 -3.96
C ASP A 209 -4.73 9.72 -2.58
N GLY A 210 -5.54 9.50 -1.55
CA GLY A 210 -5.05 9.13 -0.22
C GLY A 210 -4.37 7.77 -0.21
N LEU A 211 -4.98 6.76 -0.82
CA LEU A 211 -4.36 5.44 -0.98
C LEU A 211 -3.04 5.50 -1.74
N ALA A 212 -2.98 6.30 -2.80
CA ALA A 212 -1.75 6.51 -3.57
C ALA A 212 -0.62 7.08 -2.72
N ARG A 213 -0.91 8.05 -1.85
CA ARG A 213 0.09 8.60 -0.93
C ARG A 213 0.59 7.58 0.08
N LEU A 214 -0.31 6.78 0.66
CA LEU A 214 0.07 5.72 1.59
C LEU A 214 0.92 4.66 0.93
N LEU A 215 0.49 4.14 -0.21
CA LEU A 215 1.23 3.11 -0.95
C LEU A 215 2.55 3.63 -1.50
N SER A 216 2.65 4.89 -1.89
CA SER A 216 3.92 5.50 -2.32
C SER A 216 4.97 5.45 -1.20
N LEU A 217 4.59 5.70 0.04
CA LEU A 217 5.46 5.51 1.20
C LEU A 217 5.82 4.04 1.41
N ASP A 218 4.84 3.15 1.29
CA ASP A 218 5.07 1.70 1.42
C ASP A 218 6.02 1.16 0.34
N MET A 219 5.96 1.69 -0.88
CA MET A 219 6.87 1.33 -1.99
C MET A 219 8.32 1.66 -1.67
N ARG A 220 8.56 2.65 -0.82
CA ARG A 220 9.91 3.07 -0.41
C ARG A 220 10.46 2.33 0.81
N VAL A 221 9.70 1.42 1.39
CA VAL A 221 10.22 0.46 2.37
C VAL A 221 11.11 -0.55 1.64
N LEU A 222 12.36 -0.67 2.08
CA LEU A 222 13.37 -1.45 1.36
C LEU A 222 13.01 -2.94 1.25
N ASP A 223 12.44 -3.52 2.31
CA ASP A 223 11.94 -4.90 2.29
C ASP A 223 10.70 -5.01 1.39
N PRO A 224 10.77 -5.73 0.27
CA PRO A 224 9.63 -5.86 -0.64
C PRO A 224 8.46 -6.65 -0.06
N GLY A 225 8.67 -7.39 1.02
CA GLY A 225 7.60 -8.05 1.77
C GLY A 225 6.57 -7.06 2.31
N TRP A 226 6.98 -5.84 2.62
CA TRP A 226 6.10 -4.80 3.14
C TRP A 226 5.06 -4.36 2.11
N ILE A 227 5.49 -3.92 0.94
CA ILE A 227 4.54 -3.54 -0.12
C ILE A 227 3.71 -4.73 -0.60
N GLY A 228 4.31 -5.91 -0.69
CA GLY A 228 3.60 -7.15 -1.04
C GLY A 228 2.45 -7.43 -0.10
N MET A 229 2.66 -7.30 1.20
CA MET A 229 1.62 -7.44 2.23
C MET A 229 0.47 -6.45 2.02
N LYS A 230 0.77 -5.18 1.76
CA LYS A 230 -0.22 -4.15 1.49
C LYS A 230 -1.06 -4.47 0.25
N LEU A 231 -0.41 -4.84 -0.84
CA LEU A 231 -1.08 -5.15 -2.11
C LEU A 231 -1.98 -6.40 -1.99
N ARG A 232 -1.50 -7.45 -1.34
CA ARG A 232 -2.31 -8.67 -1.10
C ARG A 232 -3.58 -8.35 -0.30
N LYS A 233 -3.49 -7.45 0.65
CA LYS A 233 -4.65 -7.04 1.45
C LYS A 233 -5.72 -6.35 0.60
N LEU A 234 -5.32 -5.65 -0.44
CA LEU A 234 -6.23 -4.93 -1.34
C LEU A 234 -6.92 -5.84 -2.37
N LEU A 235 -6.38 -7.01 -2.66
CA LEU A 235 -6.94 -7.94 -3.66
C LEU A 235 -8.38 -8.38 -3.33
N ASN A 236 -8.75 -8.36 -2.07
CA ASN A 236 -10.08 -8.80 -1.59
C ASN A 236 -11.01 -7.65 -1.21
N VAL A 237 -10.63 -6.41 -1.53
CA VAL A 237 -11.50 -5.26 -1.29
C VAL A 237 -12.67 -5.32 -2.25
N GLY A 238 -13.88 -5.53 -1.71
CA GLY A 238 -15.12 -5.47 -2.46
C GLY A 238 -15.82 -4.13 -2.30
N GLU A 239 -16.54 -3.72 -3.33
CA GLU A 239 -17.44 -2.56 -3.29
C GLU A 239 -18.82 -2.96 -3.80
N PRO A 240 -19.91 -2.46 -3.18
CA PRO A 240 -21.24 -2.68 -3.70
C PRO A 240 -21.36 -2.19 -5.15
N LEU A 241 -21.89 -3.03 -6.04
CA LEU A 241 -22.04 -2.72 -7.46
C LEU A 241 -20.72 -2.40 -8.21
N GLY A 242 -19.59 -2.69 -7.60
CA GLY A 242 -18.26 -2.40 -8.16
C GLY A 242 -17.64 -3.54 -8.96
N HIS A 243 -18.29 -4.70 -9.06
CA HIS A 243 -17.78 -5.87 -9.77
C HIS A 243 -17.76 -5.64 -11.29
N PHE A 244 -16.66 -5.99 -11.93
CA PHE A 244 -16.49 -5.85 -13.37
C PHE A 244 -15.52 -6.87 -13.94
N MET A 245 -15.67 -7.15 -15.25
CA MET A 245 -14.75 -8.00 -16.00
C MET A 245 -13.56 -7.18 -16.50
N ALA A 246 -12.36 -7.70 -16.32
CA ALA A 246 -11.16 -7.13 -16.91
C ALA A 246 -10.07 -8.19 -17.13
N PRO A 247 -9.11 -7.94 -18.04
CA PRO A 247 -8.03 -8.88 -18.29
C PRO A 247 -7.18 -9.13 -17.06
N VAL A 248 -6.82 -10.39 -16.83
CA VAL A 248 -5.83 -10.76 -15.82
C VAL A 248 -4.44 -10.45 -16.37
N PRO A 249 -3.66 -9.59 -15.74
CA PRO A 249 -2.28 -9.37 -16.16
C PRO A 249 -1.48 -10.66 -15.98
N SER A 250 -0.69 -11.01 -16.98
CA SER A 250 0.07 -12.26 -17.03
C SER A 250 1.48 -12.03 -17.56
N LEU A 251 2.46 -12.65 -16.91
CA LEU A 251 3.86 -12.66 -17.38
C LEU A 251 4.06 -13.55 -18.61
N THR A 252 3.16 -14.51 -18.83
CA THR A 252 3.26 -15.48 -19.93
C THR A 252 2.48 -15.06 -21.19
N GLY A 253 1.81 -13.91 -21.16
CA GLY A 253 0.96 -13.44 -22.27
C GLY A 253 -0.36 -14.20 -22.41
N GLU A 254 -0.73 -15.03 -21.44
CA GLU A 254 -2.01 -15.69 -21.39
C GLU A 254 -3.15 -14.67 -21.38
N ARG A 255 -4.12 -14.83 -22.28
CA ARG A 255 -5.29 -13.96 -22.34
C ARG A 255 -6.44 -14.57 -21.57
N ARG A 256 -6.68 -14.04 -20.36
CA ARG A 256 -7.78 -14.46 -19.50
C ARG A 256 -8.52 -13.25 -18.96
N GLN A 257 -9.84 -13.34 -18.89
CA GLN A 257 -10.71 -12.37 -18.25
C GLN A 257 -11.13 -12.90 -16.87
N GLN A 258 -11.27 -12.00 -15.93
CA GLN A 258 -11.72 -12.32 -14.57
C GLN A 258 -12.69 -11.25 -14.07
N ILE A 259 -13.62 -11.64 -13.19
CA ILE A 259 -14.46 -10.70 -12.44
C ILE A 259 -13.64 -10.19 -11.25
N TRP A 260 -13.52 -8.87 -11.15
CA TRP A 260 -12.83 -8.19 -10.05
C TRP A 260 -13.83 -7.61 -9.07
N PRO A 261 -13.61 -7.72 -7.75
CA PRO A 261 -14.58 -7.25 -6.77
C PRO A 261 -14.66 -5.72 -6.66
N SER A 262 -13.64 -5.00 -7.14
CA SER A 262 -13.57 -3.54 -7.13
C SER A 262 -12.47 -3.03 -8.05
N THR A 263 -12.54 -1.74 -8.38
CA THR A 263 -11.45 -1.03 -9.07
C THR A 263 -10.14 -1.13 -8.30
N VAL A 264 -10.18 -0.97 -6.97
CA VAL A 264 -8.99 -1.06 -6.11
C VAL A 264 -8.33 -2.44 -6.18
N ALA A 265 -9.10 -3.51 -6.13
CA ALA A 265 -8.58 -4.87 -6.23
C ALA A 265 -7.84 -5.08 -7.57
N TYR A 266 -8.40 -4.56 -8.65
CA TYR A 266 -7.76 -4.62 -9.96
C TYR A 266 -6.47 -3.78 -10.02
N VAL A 267 -6.50 -2.56 -9.49
CA VAL A 267 -5.31 -1.71 -9.38
C VAL A 267 -4.20 -2.44 -8.59
N ALA A 268 -4.53 -3.05 -7.46
CA ALA A 268 -3.57 -3.80 -6.67
C ALA A 268 -2.93 -4.94 -7.47
N ARG A 269 -3.74 -5.68 -8.25
CA ARG A 269 -3.22 -6.76 -9.11
C ARG A 269 -2.32 -6.24 -10.22
N LEU A 270 -2.63 -5.08 -10.82
CA LEU A 270 -1.77 -4.44 -11.81
C LEU A 270 -0.41 -4.02 -11.20
N ILE A 271 -0.41 -3.49 -10.00
CA ILE A 271 0.83 -3.12 -9.30
C ILE A 271 1.66 -4.37 -8.98
N ILE A 272 1.03 -5.44 -8.48
CA ILE A 272 1.71 -6.73 -8.27
C ILE A 272 2.34 -7.22 -9.56
N HIS A 273 1.61 -7.13 -10.66
CA HIS A 273 2.13 -7.52 -11.98
C HIS A 273 3.38 -6.73 -12.35
N ARG A 274 3.38 -5.40 -12.17
CA ARG A 274 4.59 -4.62 -12.44
C ARG A 274 5.75 -5.02 -11.55
N TYR A 275 5.53 -5.24 -10.27
CA TYR A 275 6.58 -5.77 -9.38
C TYR A 275 7.08 -7.15 -9.80
N ALA A 276 6.19 -8.01 -10.33
CA ALA A 276 6.57 -9.32 -10.86
C ALA A 276 7.41 -9.19 -12.14
N MET A 277 7.04 -8.27 -13.04
CA MET A 277 7.83 -7.94 -14.23
C MET A 277 9.26 -7.50 -13.85
N LEU A 278 9.39 -6.75 -12.77
CA LEU A 278 10.68 -6.26 -12.27
C LEU A 278 11.47 -7.30 -11.46
N GLY A 279 10.89 -8.48 -11.22
CA GLY A 279 11.53 -9.55 -10.45
C GLY A 279 11.64 -9.28 -8.94
N VAL A 280 10.75 -8.44 -8.39
CA VAL A 280 10.73 -8.06 -6.96
C VAL A 280 9.71 -8.88 -6.18
N LEU A 281 8.53 -9.08 -6.73
CA LEU A 281 7.48 -9.93 -6.18
C LEU A 281 7.17 -11.07 -7.15
N ASP A 282 6.51 -12.11 -6.66
CA ASP A 282 5.83 -13.08 -7.51
C ASP A 282 4.44 -12.57 -7.93
N GLU A 283 3.74 -13.31 -8.80
CA GLU A 283 2.41 -12.93 -9.29
C GLU A 283 1.31 -12.98 -8.22
N GLN A 284 1.57 -13.57 -7.08
CA GLN A 284 0.68 -13.59 -5.91
C GLN A 284 0.97 -12.44 -4.93
N GLY A 285 2.02 -11.66 -5.18
CA GLY A 285 2.41 -10.53 -4.35
C GLY A 285 3.33 -10.88 -3.18
N TYR A 286 3.99 -12.05 -3.21
CA TYR A 286 5.00 -12.43 -2.23
C TYR A 286 6.40 -12.02 -2.69
N PRO A 287 7.27 -11.61 -1.75
CA PRO A 287 8.61 -11.19 -2.10
C PRO A 287 9.45 -12.36 -2.60
N LEU A 288 10.26 -12.14 -3.63
CA LEU A 288 11.25 -13.10 -4.09
C LEU A 288 12.47 -13.13 -3.18
N VAL A 289 12.76 -12.00 -2.53
CA VAL A 289 13.80 -11.87 -1.49
C VAL A 289 13.14 -11.27 -0.25
N ASP A 290 13.07 -12.03 0.83
CA ASP A 290 12.57 -11.57 2.12
C ASP A 290 13.74 -11.02 2.94
N MET A 291 13.60 -9.79 3.44
CA MET A 291 14.59 -9.12 4.28
C MET A 291 14.24 -9.19 5.78
N GLY A 292 13.17 -9.89 6.14
CA GLY A 292 12.82 -10.22 7.51
C GLY A 292 12.06 -9.14 8.29
N LEU A 293 11.67 -8.03 7.67
CA LEU A 293 10.94 -6.95 8.36
C LEU A 293 9.60 -7.42 8.96
N LEU A 294 8.91 -8.35 8.30
CA LEU A 294 7.63 -8.90 8.74
C LEU A 294 7.76 -10.07 9.71
N GLN A 295 8.95 -10.62 9.87
CA GLN A 295 9.18 -11.78 10.74
C GLN A 295 9.12 -11.38 12.21
N SER A 296 8.50 -12.23 13.02
CA SER A 296 8.55 -12.05 14.48
C SER A 296 9.96 -12.32 15.01
N PRO A 297 10.42 -11.60 16.05
CA PRO A 297 11.76 -11.79 16.60
C PRO A 297 12.07 -13.23 17.05
N THR A 298 11.04 -14.02 17.30
CA THR A 298 11.16 -15.45 17.71
C THR A 298 11.35 -16.41 16.54
N GLN A 299 11.04 -16.02 15.30
CA GLN A 299 11.20 -16.86 14.12
C GLN A 299 12.54 -16.64 13.39
N GLY A 300 13.29 -15.60 13.75
CA GLY A 300 14.49 -15.17 13.03
C GLY A 300 15.77 -15.95 13.35
N ARG A 301 15.76 -16.97 14.25
CA ARG A 301 16.98 -17.69 14.61
C ARG A 301 17.31 -18.90 13.74
N ASP A 302 16.36 -19.46 13.00
CA ASP A 302 16.60 -20.68 12.19
C ASP A 302 16.41 -20.53 10.68
N ALA A 303 15.97 -19.38 10.18
CA ALA A 303 15.70 -19.18 8.76
C ALA A 303 16.83 -18.46 7.99
N GLY A 304 17.91 -18.07 8.66
CA GLY A 304 18.95 -17.20 8.09
C GLY A 304 19.96 -17.87 7.13
N ALA A 305 19.86 -19.18 6.88
CA ALA A 305 20.88 -19.87 6.11
C ALA A 305 20.44 -20.48 4.77
N ALA A 306 19.18 -20.44 4.38
CA ALA A 306 18.70 -21.32 3.31
C ALA A 306 18.18 -20.66 2.02
N ARG A 307 18.09 -19.34 1.87
CA ARG A 307 17.49 -18.73 0.67
C ARG A 307 18.23 -17.56 0.02
N VAL A 308 19.52 -17.41 0.24
CA VAL A 308 20.34 -16.37 -0.44
C VAL A 308 20.78 -16.77 -1.85
N ASN A 309 20.40 -17.93 -2.33
CA ASN A 309 20.91 -18.48 -3.58
C ASN A 309 19.88 -18.56 -4.69
N GLN A 310 19.31 -17.48 -5.20
CA GLN A 310 18.72 -17.51 -6.55
C GLN A 310 18.26 -16.15 -7.10
N LEU A 311 19.03 -15.10 -6.96
CA LEU A 311 18.86 -13.92 -7.82
C LEU A 311 20.24 -13.45 -8.27
N GLN A 312 20.76 -14.09 -9.33
CA GLN A 312 21.74 -13.44 -10.16
C GLN A 312 20.98 -12.50 -11.12
N PRO A 313 21.19 -11.18 -11.05
CA PRO A 313 20.83 -10.33 -12.15
C PRO A 313 21.76 -10.66 -13.30
N GLN A 314 21.31 -11.51 -14.19
CA GLN A 314 21.96 -11.64 -15.49
C GLN A 314 21.71 -10.32 -16.21
N GLY A 315 22.76 -9.61 -16.57
CA GLY A 315 22.68 -8.49 -17.49
C GLY A 315 21.90 -8.96 -18.71
N GLY A 316 20.66 -8.48 -18.83
CA GLY A 316 19.73 -8.95 -19.85
C GLY A 316 20.24 -8.55 -21.24
N LYS A 317 19.89 -9.33 -22.26
CA LYS A 317 20.04 -8.92 -23.65
C LYS A 317 19.19 -7.67 -23.93
N PRO A 318 19.56 -6.83 -24.91
CA PRO A 318 18.71 -5.73 -25.33
C PRO A 318 17.35 -6.23 -25.78
N CYS A 319 16.28 -5.64 -25.24
CA CYS A 319 14.93 -5.96 -25.66
C CYS A 319 14.67 -5.43 -27.07
N PRO A 320 14.12 -6.22 -28.00
CA PRO A 320 13.84 -5.77 -29.36
C PRO A 320 12.76 -4.70 -29.44
N GLU A 321 11.88 -4.59 -28.43
CA GLU A 321 10.80 -3.61 -28.39
C GLU A 321 11.24 -2.26 -27.78
N CYS A 322 11.92 -2.26 -26.65
CA CYS A 322 12.27 -1.03 -25.95
C CYS A 322 13.76 -0.69 -25.94
N GLY A 323 14.62 -1.57 -26.44
CA GLY A 323 16.07 -1.38 -26.50
C GLY A 323 16.81 -1.48 -25.16
N ASN A 324 16.12 -1.62 -24.04
CA ASN A 324 16.73 -1.74 -22.72
C ASN A 324 17.33 -3.14 -22.51
N ALA A 325 18.49 -3.21 -21.87
CA ALA A 325 19.18 -4.48 -21.55
C ALA A 325 18.50 -5.17 -20.35
N THR A 326 17.22 -5.46 -20.48
CA THR A 326 16.36 -5.99 -19.42
C THR A 326 15.61 -7.27 -19.82
N LEU A 327 16.06 -7.92 -20.91
CA LEU A 327 15.49 -9.17 -21.35
C LEU A 327 16.06 -10.31 -20.50
N ILE A 328 15.19 -11.02 -19.78
CA ILE A 328 15.54 -12.19 -18.96
C ILE A 328 14.85 -13.45 -19.49
N HIS A 329 15.44 -14.61 -19.19
CA HIS A 329 14.82 -15.90 -19.46
C HIS A 329 14.06 -16.35 -18.21
N LYS A 330 12.78 -16.54 -18.33
CA LYS A 330 11.93 -17.02 -17.23
C LYS A 330 10.91 -18.02 -17.78
N ASP A 331 10.84 -19.19 -17.16
CA ASP A 331 9.91 -20.27 -17.50
C ASP A 331 9.93 -20.68 -18.99
N GLY A 332 11.13 -20.65 -19.60
CA GLY A 332 11.32 -21.00 -21.00
C GLY A 332 11.02 -19.88 -22.00
N CYS A 333 10.66 -18.69 -21.56
CA CYS A 333 10.39 -17.55 -22.43
C CYS A 333 11.36 -16.39 -22.18
N GLU A 334 11.67 -15.64 -23.24
CA GLU A 334 12.34 -14.34 -23.09
C GLU A 334 11.32 -13.29 -22.63
N PHE A 335 11.64 -12.60 -21.56
CA PHE A 335 10.75 -11.60 -20.95
C PHE A 335 11.51 -10.32 -20.65
N CYS A 336 10.97 -9.19 -21.09
CA CYS A 336 11.54 -7.87 -20.80
C CYS A 336 10.96 -7.30 -19.52
N THR A 337 11.80 -7.09 -18.51
CA THR A 337 11.37 -6.50 -17.22
C THR A 337 11.07 -5.00 -17.31
N SER A 338 11.45 -4.35 -18.42
CA SER A 338 11.24 -2.91 -18.62
C SER A 338 9.91 -2.59 -19.31
N CYS A 339 9.55 -3.30 -20.38
CA CYS A 339 8.35 -3.01 -21.16
C CYS A 339 7.31 -4.14 -21.17
N GLY A 340 7.62 -5.29 -20.55
CA GLY A 340 6.72 -6.44 -20.52
C GLY A 340 6.69 -7.25 -21.82
N PHE A 341 7.60 -6.99 -22.77
CA PHE A 341 7.72 -7.79 -23.99
C PHE A 341 7.95 -9.26 -23.64
N VAL A 342 7.22 -10.16 -24.30
CA VAL A 342 7.40 -11.60 -24.21
C VAL A 342 7.89 -12.09 -25.57
N GLY A 343 9.12 -12.59 -25.60
CA GLY A 343 9.76 -13.14 -26.79
C GLY A 343 9.49 -14.63 -26.99
N GLN A 344 10.36 -15.28 -27.73
CA GLN A 344 10.19 -16.70 -28.04
C GLN A 344 10.22 -17.57 -26.78
N CYS A 345 9.23 -18.45 -26.66
CA CYS A 345 9.21 -19.55 -25.71
C CYS A 345 9.70 -20.81 -26.41
N GLY A 346 10.76 -21.39 -25.92
CA GLY A 346 11.36 -22.61 -26.43
C GLY A 346 11.46 -23.69 -25.39
#